data_efe137acb56023ced9054c813aa9c913
#
_entry.id   efe137acb56023ced9054c813aa9c913
#
_cell.length_a   1.000
_cell.length_b   1.000
_cell.length_c   1.000
_cell.angle_alpha   90.00
_cell.angle_beta   90.00
_cell.angle_gamma   90.00
#
_symmetry.space_group_name_H-M   'P 1'
#
loop_
_entity.id
_entity.type
_entity.pdbx_description
1 polymer ?
#
loop_
_entity_poly.entity_id
_entity_poly.type
_entity_poly.pdbx_seq_one_letter_code
_entity_poly.pdbx_strand_id
1 'polypeptide(L)'
;MKIHRNRPLLLLVTAFILFSAFRADKPFITIFTIGDSTMANKKLDGGNPERGWGMMLPGFFSEDIRVDNHAANGRSSKSFITEGRWEKVISQVKKGDYVFIQFGHNDEKTDSARHTDPGTTFDDNLRRFVNETRAKGGIPVLFNSIVRRNFVQPKDASIAKDARQTPGEQELPKEGSVLFDTHGAYLDSPRNVAKEMGVVFIDMNKITHDLVQGLGPVESKKLYMFVE
;
A
#
# COMPACT_ATOMS: atom_id res chain seq x y z
N MET A 1 -52.16 -54.21 9.64
CA MET A 1 -50.72 -53.98 9.70
C MET A 1 -50.49 -52.43 9.74
N LYS A 2 -50.11 -51.86 10.94
CA LYS A 2 -50.05 -50.42 11.17
C LYS A 2 -48.66 -49.91 10.81
N ILE A 3 -48.55 -49.13 9.75
CA ILE A 3 -47.34 -48.39 9.41
C ILE A 3 -47.68 -46.87 9.41
N HIS A 4 -47.73 -46.26 10.58
CA HIS A 4 -47.85 -44.80 10.72
C HIS A 4 -47.18 -44.35 12.01
N ARG A 5 -45.84 -44.24 12.05
CA ARG A 5 -45.26 -43.57 13.26
C ARG A 5 -43.92 -42.84 13.10
N ASN A 6 -43.27 -42.83 11.93
CA ASN A 6 -41.92 -42.22 11.80
C ASN A 6 -41.81 -41.02 10.83
N ARG A 7 -42.93 -40.54 10.27
CA ARG A 7 -42.87 -39.36 9.34
C ARG A 7 -42.48 -38.04 9.97
N PRO A 8 -42.91 -37.69 11.22
CA PRO A 8 -42.51 -36.39 11.81
C PRO A 8 -41.02 -36.35 12.19
N LEU A 9 -40.44 -37.49 12.59
CA LEU A 9 -39.00 -37.53 12.97
C LEU A 9 -38.10 -37.35 11.74
N LEU A 10 -38.47 -37.93 10.60
CA LEU A 10 -37.71 -37.79 9.34
C LEU A 10 -37.72 -36.34 8.81
N LEU A 11 -38.87 -35.65 8.93
CA LEU A 11 -39.00 -34.25 8.54
C LEU A 11 -38.20 -33.30 9.45
N LEU A 12 -38.11 -33.56 10.74
CA LEU A 12 -37.30 -32.79 11.70
C LEU A 12 -35.79 -32.97 11.44
N VAL A 13 -35.35 -34.18 11.12
CA VAL A 13 -33.94 -34.47 10.80
C VAL A 13 -33.54 -33.82 9.47
N THR A 14 -34.38 -33.87 8.44
CA THR A 14 -34.11 -33.17 7.17
C THR A 14 -34.14 -31.66 7.32
N ALA A 15 -35.01 -31.07 8.10
CA ALA A 15 -35.01 -29.65 8.40
C ALA A 15 -33.75 -29.21 9.16
N PHE A 16 -33.26 -30.02 10.11
CA PHE A 16 -32.03 -29.74 10.85
C PHE A 16 -30.77 -29.84 9.96
N ILE A 17 -30.69 -30.78 9.04
CA ILE A 17 -29.60 -30.91 8.07
C ILE A 17 -29.60 -29.72 7.10
N LEU A 18 -30.78 -29.28 6.62
CA LEU A 18 -30.88 -28.11 5.74
C LEU A 18 -30.52 -26.80 6.48
N PHE A 19 -30.82 -26.67 7.76
CA PHE A 19 -30.44 -25.50 8.55
C PHE A 19 -28.93 -25.46 8.89
N SER A 20 -28.30 -26.65 9.02
CA SER A 20 -26.85 -26.75 9.26
C SER A 20 -26.00 -26.44 7.99
N ALA A 21 -26.58 -26.54 6.79
CA ALA A 21 -25.91 -26.24 5.54
C ALA A 21 -25.80 -24.71 5.24
N PHE A 22 -26.57 -23.88 5.94
CA PHE A 22 -26.45 -22.42 5.85
C PHE A 22 -25.54 -21.85 6.96
N ARG A 23 -24.30 -22.35 7.07
CA ARG A 23 -23.24 -21.51 7.60
C ARG A 23 -22.92 -20.52 6.48
N ALA A 24 -23.52 -19.35 6.57
CA ALA A 24 -23.03 -18.22 5.80
C ALA A 24 -21.57 -18.02 6.20
N ASP A 25 -20.64 -18.34 5.31
CA ASP A 25 -19.24 -17.98 5.50
C ASP A 25 -19.23 -16.49 5.83
N LYS A 26 -18.58 -16.13 6.94
CA LYS A 26 -18.41 -14.72 7.28
C LYS A 26 -17.77 -14.06 6.07
N PRO A 27 -18.37 -12.99 5.51
CA PRO A 27 -17.76 -12.34 4.35
C PRO A 27 -16.36 -11.87 4.77
N PHE A 28 -15.34 -12.32 4.04
CA PHE A 28 -13.98 -11.82 4.19
C PHE A 28 -13.97 -10.32 3.91
N ILE A 29 -13.30 -9.56 4.78
CA ILE A 29 -12.95 -8.18 4.46
C ILE A 29 -11.70 -8.23 3.60
N THR A 30 -11.74 -7.60 2.43
CA THR A 30 -10.56 -7.50 1.57
C THR A 30 -9.89 -6.14 1.74
N ILE A 31 -8.57 -6.15 1.91
CA ILE A 31 -7.73 -4.96 1.84
C ILE A 31 -7.06 -4.99 0.46
N PHE A 32 -7.56 -4.18 -0.45
CA PHE A 32 -6.89 -3.92 -1.73
C PHE A 32 -5.75 -2.93 -1.50
N THR A 33 -4.56 -3.23 -2.00
CA THR A 33 -3.44 -2.29 -1.92
C THR A 33 -3.05 -1.82 -3.31
N ILE A 34 -2.96 -0.51 -3.51
CA ILE A 34 -2.51 0.12 -4.75
C ILE A 34 -1.33 1.04 -4.47
N GLY A 35 -0.30 0.96 -5.32
CA GLY A 35 0.92 1.70 -5.10
C GLY A 35 2.04 1.30 -6.05
N ASP A 36 3.24 1.69 -5.68
CA ASP A 36 4.46 1.50 -6.44
C ASP A 36 5.29 0.27 -6.00
N SER A 37 6.58 0.27 -6.37
CA SER A 37 7.51 -0.84 -6.09
C SER A 37 7.76 -1.07 -4.61
N THR A 38 7.61 -0.06 -3.76
CA THR A 38 7.86 -0.20 -2.32
C THR A 38 6.78 -1.03 -1.62
N MET A 39 5.60 -1.09 -2.20
CA MET A 39 4.45 -1.87 -1.73
C MET A 39 4.28 -3.20 -2.49
N ALA A 40 4.74 -3.29 -3.75
CA ALA A 40 4.43 -4.37 -4.68
C ALA A 40 4.95 -5.75 -4.24
N ASN A 41 4.24 -6.79 -4.66
CA ASN A 41 4.74 -8.15 -4.59
C ASN A 41 6.01 -8.32 -5.43
N LYS A 42 6.98 -9.07 -4.91
CA LYS A 42 8.24 -9.35 -5.60
C LYS A 42 8.32 -10.83 -5.99
N LYS A 43 8.97 -11.09 -7.13
CA LYS A 43 9.35 -12.46 -7.48
C LYS A 43 10.48 -12.90 -6.57
N LEU A 44 10.36 -14.09 -5.99
CA LEU A 44 11.32 -14.63 -5.01
C LEU A 44 12.28 -15.64 -5.62
N ASP A 45 12.13 -15.91 -6.91
CA ASP A 45 13.01 -16.76 -7.69
C ASP A 45 14.45 -16.17 -7.74
N GLY A 46 15.43 -17.06 -7.88
CA GLY A 46 16.83 -16.65 -7.95
C GLY A 46 17.41 -16.08 -6.64
N GLY A 47 16.75 -16.30 -5.49
CA GLY A 47 17.24 -15.81 -4.19
C GLY A 47 17.02 -14.31 -3.97
N ASN A 48 16.11 -13.67 -4.73
CA ASN A 48 15.79 -12.25 -4.57
C ASN A 48 15.33 -11.92 -3.15
N PRO A 49 16.08 -11.12 -2.36
CA PRO A 49 15.72 -10.74 -1.00
C PRO A 49 14.69 -9.60 -0.94
N GLU A 50 14.37 -8.95 -2.07
CA GLU A 50 13.47 -7.80 -2.09
C GLU A 50 12.05 -8.16 -1.62
N ARG A 51 11.50 -7.33 -0.76
CA ARG A 51 10.11 -7.42 -0.28
C ARG A 51 9.46 -6.06 -0.35
N GLY A 52 8.26 -5.98 -0.96
CA GLY A 52 7.41 -4.81 -0.78
C GLY A 52 6.63 -4.92 0.53
N TRP A 53 6.41 -3.81 1.20
CA TRP A 53 5.71 -3.85 2.49
C TRP A 53 4.27 -4.40 2.37
N GLY A 54 3.59 -4.14 1.25
CA GLY A 54 2.27 -4.72 1.00
C GLY A 54 2.27 -6.25 0.82
N MET A 55 3.40 -6.82 0.37
CA MET A 55 3.60 -8.27 0.30
C MET A 55 3.63 -8.92 1.68
N MET A 56 4.09 -8.17 2.69
CA MET A 56 4.24 -8.68 4.06
C MET A 56 2.97 -8.49 4.91
N LEU A 57 2.05 -7.64 4.48
CA LEU A 57 0.82 -7.32 5.22
C LEU A 57 -0.02 -8.53 5.65
N PRO A 58 -0.20 -9.59 4.82
CA PRO A 58 -1.02 -10.73 5.23
C PRO A 58 -0.60 -11.35 6.57
N GLY A 59 0.69 -11.27 6.92
CA GLY A 59 1.21 -11.82 8.17
C GLY A 59 0.79 -11.04 9.43
N PHE A 60 0.14 -9.89 9.29
CA PHE A 60 -0.28 -9.03 10.39
C PHE A 60 -1.80 -9.04 10.63
N PHE A 61 -2.55 -9.79 9.84
CA PHE A 61 -4.00 -9.89 9.94
C PHE A 61 -4.45 -11.32 10.26
N SER A 62 -5.64 -11.42 10.85
CA SER A 62 -6.32 -12.71 11.08
C SER A 62 -6.86 -13.30 9.77
N GLU A 63 -7.24 -14.58 9.81
CA GLU A 63 -7.67 -15.35 8.63
C GLU A 63 -8.96 -14.82 7.96
N ASP A 64 -9.71 -13.97 8.64
CA ASP A 64 -10.91 -13.32 8.12
C ASP A 64 -10.62 -12.04 7.31
N ILE A 65 -9.34 -11.63 7.23
CA ILE A 65 -8.87 -10.50 6.43
C ILE A 65 -8.02 -11.02 5.26
N ARG A 66 -8.41 -10.69 4.04
CA ARG A 66 -7.64 -10.95 2.84
C ARG A 66 -6.90 -9.68 2.38
N VAL A 67 -5.63 -9.79 2.09
CA VAL A 67 -4.88 -8.72 1.42
C VAL A 67 -4.73 -9.08 -0.07
N ASP A 68 -5.24 -8.21 -0.94
CA ASP A 68 -5.12 -8.33 -2.40
C ASP A 68 -4.21 -7.20 -2.92
N ASN A 69 -2.94 -7.53 -3.15
CA ASN A 69 -1.92 -6.56 -3.47
C ASN A 69 -1.78 -6.34 -4.98
N HIS A 70 -2.28 -5.19 -5.45
CA HIS A 70 -2.22 -4.72 -6.83
C HIS A 70 -1.11 -3.70 -7.09
N ALA A 71 -0.32 -3.33 -6.08
CA ALA A 71 0.81 -2.42 -6.26
C ALA A 71 1.79 -2.96 -7.31
N ALA A 72 2.40 -2.08 -8.09
CA ALA A 72 3.21 -2.47 -9.23
C ALA A 72 4.48 -1.64 -9.34
N ASN A 73 5.61 -2.32 -9.64
CA ASN A 73 6.92 -1.69 -9.79
C ASN A 73 6.88 -0.55 -10.83
N GLY A 74 7.43 0.61 -10.46
CA GLY A 74 7.59 1.76 -11.35
C GLY A 74 6.31 2.54 -11.67
N ARG A 75 5.18 2.25 -11.01
CA ARG A 75 3.92 2.95 -11.29
C ARG A 75 3.76 4.18 -10.41
N SER A 76 3.37 5.27 -11.05
CA SER A 76 2.84 6.48 -10.42
C SER A 76 1.31 6.38 -10.33
N SER A 77 0.67 7.31 -9.62
CA SER A 77 -0.79 7.42 -9.60
C SER A 77 -1.36 7.55 -11.02
N LYS A 78 -0.73 8.37 -11.86
CA LYS A 78 -1.10 8.57 -13.27
C LYS A 78 -0.99 7.28 -14.09
N SER A 79 0.19 6.62 -14.08
CA SER A 79 0.38 5.41 -14.88
C SER A 79 -0.48 4.25 -14.38
N PHE A 80 -0.77 4.17 -13.08
CA PHE A 80 -1.68 3.19 -12.53
C PHE A 80 -3.11 3.34 -13.07
N ILE A 81 -3.56 4.57 -13.27
CA ILE A 81 -4.84 4.88 -13.91
C ILE A 81 -4.77 4.59 -15.41
N THR A 82 -3.80 5.17 -16.13
CA THR A 82 -3.76 5.11 -17.60
C THR A 82 -3.52 3.70 -18.16
N GLU A 83 -2.92 2.80 -17.37
CA GLU A 83 -2.76 1.39 -17.72
C GLU A 83 -3.99 0.52 -17.39
N GLY A 84 -5.11 1.10 -16.95
CA GLY A 84 -6.32 0.35 -16.58
C GLY A 84 -6.18 -0.49 -15.31
N ARG A 85 -5.13 -0.26 -14.50
CA ARG A 85 -4.91 -1.02 -13.26
C ARG A 85 -5.92 -0.64 -12.19
N TRP A 86 -6.24 0.65 -12.11
CA TRP A 86 -7.23 1.13 -11.16
C TRP A 86 -8.62 0.56 -11.46
N GLU A 87 -9.04 0.57 -12.71
CA GLU A 87 -10.32 0.02 -13.15
C GLU A 87 -10.46 -1.46 -12.77
N LYS A 88 -9.38 -2.21 -12.89
CA LYS A 88 -9.33 -3.61 -12.49
C LYS A 88 -9.54 -3.78 -10.98
N VAL A 89 -8.95 -2.92 -10.15
CA VAL A 89 -9.10 -2.97 -8.69
C VAL A 89 -10.51 -2.57 -8.28
N ILE A 90 -10.97 -1.37 -8.73
CA ILE A 90 -12.24 -0.80 -8.27
C ILE A 90 -13.45 -1.64 -8.71
N SER A 91 -13.32 -2.43 -9.77
CA SER A 91 -14.37 -3.37 -10.19
C SER A 91 -14.61 -4.51 -9.19
N GLN A 92 -13.63 -4.80 -8.32
CA GLN A 92 -13.67 -5.88 -7.34
C GLN A 92 -14.07 -5.42 -5.94
N VAL A 93 -13.89 -4.13 -5.64
CA VAL A 93 -14.17 -3.54 -4.32
C VAL A 93 -15.66 -3.65 -3.99
N LYS A 94 -15.96 -4.09 -2.78
CA LYS A 94 -17.30 -4.25 -2.22
C LYS A 94 -17.46 -3.40 -0.97
N LYS A 95 -18.69 -3.24 -0.54
CA LYS A 95 -19.01 -2.54 0.72
C LYS A 95 -18.28 -3.18 1.90
N GLY A 96 -17.53 -2.36 2.64
CA GLY A 96 -16.76 -2.78 3.82
C GLY A 96 -15.33 -3.19 3.53
N ASP A 97 -14.93 -3.34 2.26
CA ASP A 97 -13.52 -3.55 1.89
C ASP A 97 -12.71 -2.27 2.10
N TYR A 98 -11.40 -2.44 2.27
CA TYR A 98 -10.46 -1.33 2.37
C TYR A 98 -9.66 -1.17 1.07
N VAL A 99 -9.28 0.08 0.77
CA VAL A 99 -8.31 0.37 -0.29
C VAL A 99 -7.18 1.20 0.31
N PHE A 100 -5.99 0.61 0.40
CA PHE A 100 -4.76 1.25 0.85
C PHE A 100 -4.04 1.86 -0.36
N ILE A 101 -3.81 3.16 -0.32
CA ILE A 101 -3.36 3.96 -1.46
C ILE A 101 -2.04 4.63 -1.12
N GLN A 102 -0.94 4.23 -1.78
CA GLN A 102 0.38 4.81 -1.60
C GLN A 102 1.05 5.08 -2.95
N PHE A 103 1.24 6.35 -3.29
CA PHE A 103 1.98 6.81 -4.47
C PHE A 103 2.90 7.98 -4.09
N GLY A 104 3.74 8.42 -5.03
CA GLY A 104 4.67 9.53 -4.88
C GLY A 104 6.03 9.26 -5.49
N HIS A 105 6.67 8.11 -5.18
CA HIS A 105 8.01 7.75 -5.66
C HIS A 105 8.20 7.84 -7.19
N ASN A 106 7.16 7.56 -7.95
CA ASN A 106 7.22 7.62 -9.41
C ASN A 106 6.50 8.84 -9.98
N ASP A 107 5.60 9.44 -9.21
CA ASP A 107 4.89 10.66 -9.58
C ASP A 107 5.86 11.85 -9.72
N GLU A 108 6.92 11.89 -8.94
CA GLU A 108 8.00 12.89 -9.03
C GLU A 108 8.94 12.72 -10.22
N LYS A 109 8.86 11.61 -10.96
CA LYS A 109 9.71 11.38 -12.15
C LYS A 109 9.36 12.37 -13.25
N THR A 110 10.36 12.82 -13.99
CA THR A 110 10.19 13.84 -15.03
C THR A 110 9.61 13.33 -16.34
N ASP A 111 9.51 12.00 -16.51
CA ASP A 111 8.89 11.46 -17.72
C ASP A 111 7.37 11.64 -17.72
N SER A 112 6.83 12.01 -18.89
CA SER A 112 5.42 12.38 -19.05
C SER A 112 4.44 11.24 -18.79
N ALA A 113 4.87 9.98 -18.85
CA ALA A 113 4.00 8.83 -18.60
C ALA A 113 3.69 8.65 -17.09
N ARG A 114 4.58 9.14 -16.22
CA ARG A 114 4.48 8.99 -14.76
C ARG A 114 4.26 10.29 -14.02
N HIS A 115 4.82 11.39 -14.54
CA HIS A 115 4.82 12.66 -13.84
C HIS A 115 3.42 13.17 -13.52
N THR A 116 3.28 13.65 -12.27
CA THR A 116 2.13 14.42 -11.78
C THR A 116 2.67 15.56 -10.91
N ASP A 117 1.85 16.59 -10.68
CA ASP A 117 2.22 17.76 -9.89
C ASP A 117 1.47 17.75 -8.55
N PRO A 118 2.17 17.88 -7.39
CA PRO A 118 1.55 18.05 -6.09
C PRO A 118 0.67 19.30 -6.05
N GLY A 119 -0.47 19.20 -5.36
CA GLY A 119 -1.46 20.28 -5.28
C GLY A 119 -2.41 20.35 -6.48
N THR A 120 -2.13 19.63 -7.57
CA THR A 120 -2.96 19.58 -8.77
C THR A 120 -3.18 18.14 -9.24
N THR A 121 -2.51 17.69 -10.29
CA THR A 121 -2.77 16.38 -10.93
C THR A 121 -2.49 15.18 -10.04
N PHE A 122 -1.54 15.26 -9.09
CA PHE A 122 -1.34 14.21 -8.11
C PHE A 122 -2.52 14.13 -7.13
N ASP A 123 -2.92 15.28 -6.59
CA ASP A 123 -4.04 15.36 -5.65
C ASP A 123 -5.36 14.93 -6.31
N ASP A 124 -5.58 15.30 -7.59
CA ASP A 124 -6.77 14.89 -8.34
C ASP A 124 -6.84 13.37 -8.51
N ASN A 125 -5.71 12.71 -8.78
CA ASN A 125 -5.64 11.25 -8.83
C ASN A 125 -5.99 10.63 -7.46
N LEU A 126 -5.46 11.19 -6.36
CA LEU A 126 -5.77 10.71 -5.01
C LEU A 126 -7.26 10.91 -4.68
N ARG A 127 -7.85 12.08 -5.01
CA ARG A 127 -9.29 12.33 -4.85
C ARG A 127 -10.13 11.34 -5.65
N ARG A 128 -9.71 11.02 -6.86
CA ARG A 128 -10.36 10.02 -7.71
C ARG A 128 -10.39 8.66 -7.02
N PHE A 129 -9.25 8.16 -6.55
CA PHE A 129 -9.18 6.88 -5.83
C PHE A 129 -10.10 6.85 -4.61
N VAL A 130 -10.12 7.93 -3.82
CA VAL A 130 -10.99 8.06 -2.64
C VAL A 130 -12.47 8.05 -3.02
N ASN A 131 -12.87 8.86 -3.99
CA ASN A 131 -14.28 9.00 -4.40
C ASN A 131 -14.82 7.69 -4.98
N GLU A 132 -14.07 7.06 -5.88
CA GLU A 132 -14.50 5.82 -6.52
C GLU A 132 -14.54 4.65 -5.52
N THR A 133 -13.60 4.59 -4.56
CA THR A 133 -13.66 3.63 -3.45
C THR A 133 -14.93 3.80 -2.62
N ARG A 134 -15.25 5.04 -2.22
CA ARG A 134 -16.46 5.35 -1.45
C ARG A 134 -17.74 5.04 -2.22
N ALA A 135 -17.75 5.29 -3.53
CA ALA A 135 -18.89 4.97 -4.39
C ALA A 135 -19.21 3.47 -4.42
N LYS A 136 -18.22 2.60 -4.16
CA LYS A 136 -18.40 1.16 -4.00
C LYS A 136 -18.73 0.74 -2.55
N GLY A 137 -18.81 1.71 -1.62
CA GLY A 137 -18.98 1.44 -0.20
C GLY A 137 -17.71 0.94 0.48
N GLY A 138 -16.55 1.05 -0.17
CA GLY A 138 -15.24 0.74 0.37
C GLY A 138 -14.70 1.87 1.26
N ILE A 139 -13.66 1.57 2.02
CA ILE A 139 -13.01 2.47 2.98
C ILE A 139 -11.61 2.80 2.47
N PRO A 140 -11.38 4.02 1.93
CA PRO A 140 -10.06 4.43 1.49
C PRO A 140 -9.17 4.83 2.66
N VAL A 141 -7.88 4.47 2.58
CA VAL A 141 -6.82 4.89 3.51
C VAL A 141 -5.65 5.42 2.68
N LEU A 142 -5.25 6.66 2.93
CA LEU A 142 -4.14 7.30 2.24
C LEU A 142 -2.84 7.16 3.03
N PHE A 143 -1.76 6.90 2.30
CA PHE A 143 -0.40 6.86 2.81
C PHE A 143 0.48 7.78 1.96
N ASN A 144 1.46 8.43 2.59
CA ASN A 144 2.58 9.00 1.83
C ASN A 144 3.67 7.95 1.58
N SER A 145 4.68 8.33 0.79
CA SER A 145 5.78 7.43 0.43
C SER A 145 6.67 7.10 1.63
N ILE A 146 7.16 5.87 1.72
CA ILE A 146 8.22 5.52 2.67
C ILE A 146 9.48 6.35 2.38
N VAL A 147 10.31 6.56 3.39
CA VAL A 147 11.54 7.35 3.24
C VAL A 147 12.53 6.66 2.31
N ARG A 148 13.27 7.43 1.53
CA ARG A 148 14.49 6.97 0.84
C ARG A 148 15.65 6.96 1.81
N ARG A 149 16.50 5.93 1.73
CA ARG A 149 17.70 5.87 2.53
C ARG A 149 18.81 6.76 1.94
N ASN A 150 18.63 8.06 2.05
CA ASN A 150 19.55 9.06 1.56
C ASN A 150 20.19 9.83 2.73
N PHE A 151 21.33 9.31 3.24
CA PHE A 151 22.06 9.95 4.32
C PHE A 151 23.05 10.97 3.76
N VAL A 152 23.02 12.17 4.32
CA VAL A 152 23.92 13.28 3.97
C VAL A 152 24.58 13.87 5.23
N GLN A 153 25.70 14.56 5.07
CA GLN A 153 26.25 15.34 6.16
C GLN A 153 25.33 16.53 6.47
N PRO A 154 25.17 16.93 7.73
CA PRO A 154 24.23 18.01 8.11
C PRO A 154 24.47 19.32 7.34
N LYS A 155 25.73 19.66 7.05
CA LYS A 155 26.10 20.85 6.25
C LYS A 155 25.63 20.79 4.80
N ASP A 156 25.40 19.59 4.27
CA ASP A 156 25.05 19.35 2.87
C ASP A 156 23.53 19.17 2.71
N ALA A 157 22.77 19.03 3.81
CA ALA A 157 21.33 18.79 3.79
C ALA A 157 20.55 19.94 3.09
N SER A 158 21.06 21.17 3.13
CA SER A 158 20.45 22.31 2.42
C SER A 158 20.68 22.28 0.92
N ILE A 159 21.73 21.59 0.46
CA ILE A 159 22.17 21.51 -0.94
C ILE A 159 21.58 20.27 -1.63
N ALA A 160 21.22 19.25 -0.85
CA ALA A 160 20.80 17.95 -1.35
C ALA A 160 19.39 17.92 -1.99
N LYS A 161 18.73 19.08 -2.14
CA LYS A 161 17.36 19.17 -2.70
C LYS A 161 17.20 18.52 -4.09
N ASP A 162 18.29 18.41 -4.85
CA ASP A 162 18.31 17.81 -6.20
C ASP A 162 19.01 16.45 -6.28
N ALA A 163 19.51 15.92 -5.17
CA ALA A 163 20.19 14.63 -5.15
C ALA A 163 19.19 13.49 -5.29
N ARG A 164 18.67 13.32 -6.50
CA ARG A 164 18.01 12.06 -6.89
C ARG A 164 19.05 10.96 -6.81
N GLN A 165 18.78 9.93 -6.03
CA GLN A 165 19.68 8.79 -5.93
C GLN A 165 19.98 8.24 -7.33
N THR A 166 21.20 8.44 -7.78
CA THR A 166 21.81 7.62 -8.81
C THR A 166 22.25 6.32 -8.11
N PRO A 167 21.84 5.14 -8.55
CA PRO A 167 22.42 3.90 -8.07
C PRO A 167 23.89 3.88 -8.53
N GLY A 168 24.81 4.02 -7.60
CA GLY A 168 26.24 3.97 -7.88
C GLY A 168 27.03 4.83 -6.89
N GLU A 169 27.98 4.20 -6.19
CA GLU A 169 29.07 4.79 -5.41
C GLU A 169 28.70 6.00 -4.52
N GLN A 170 27.81 5.79 -3.56
CA GLN A 170 27.78 6.71 -2.43
C GLN A 170 28.94 6.37 -1.50
N GLU A 171 29.80 7.36 -1.22
CA GLU A 171 30.70 7.27 -0.07
C GLU A 171 29.91 6.76 1.14
N LEU A 172 30.51 5.84 1.88
CA LEU A 172 29.88 5.33 3.10
C LEU A 172 29.49 6.51 3.98
N PRO A 173 28.23 6.64 4.40
CA PRO A 173 27.80 7.73 5.25
C PRO A 173 28.64 7.76 6.51
N LYS A 174 29.20 8.92 6.85
CA LYS A 174 30.02 9.15 8.03
C LYS A 174 29.15 9.23 9.28
N GLU A 175 29.76 9.00 10.43
CA GLU A 175 29.10 9.23 11.71
C GLU A 175 28.50 10.65 11.77
N GLY A 176 27.30 10.79 12.35
CA GLY A 176 26.59 12.07 12.39
C GLY A 176 25.80 12.43 11.12
N SER A 177 25.77 11.54 10.10
CA SER A 177 24.93 11.75 8.93
C SER A 177 23.44 11.78 9.29
N VAL A 178 22.69 12.66 8.63
CA VAL A 178 21.23 12.77 8.77
C VAL A 178 20.53 12.27 7.53
N LEU A 179 19.37 11.68 7.72
CA LEU A 179 18.53 11.20 6.63
C LEU A 179 17.84 12.39 5.97
N PHE A 180 17.97 12.48 4.64
CA PHE A 180 17.37 13.55 3.85
C PHE A 180 16.33 12.98 2.90
N ASP A 181 15.08 13.42 3.05
CA ASP A 181 13.99 12.97 2.17
C ASP A 181 13.88 13.87 0.92
N THR A 182 13.77 13.25 -0.25
CA THR A 182 13.75 13.94 -1.55
C THR A 182 12.36 14.08 -2.17
N HIS A 183 11.30 13.57 -1.52
CA HIS A 183 9.95 13.60 -2.09
C HIS A 183 9.28 14.97 -2.10
N GLY A 184 9.74 15.91 -1.23
CA GLY A 184 9.18 17.26 -1.18
C GLY A 184 7.66 17.27 -0.96
N ALA A 185 6.95 18.08 -1.74
CA ALA A 185 5.51 18.28 -1.62
C ALA A 185 4.66 17.03 -1.89
N TYR A 186 5.22 15.97 -2.50
CA TYR A 186 4.52 14.69 -2.66
C TYR A 186 4.21 13.99 -1.32
N LEU A 187 4.89 14.38 -0.23
CA LEU A 187 4.56 13.88 1.11
C LEU A 187 3.33 14.56 1.71
N ASP A 188 3.12 15.82 1.36
CA ASP A 188 2.03 16.63 1.92
C ASP A 188 0.70 16.39 1.19
N SER A 189 0.73 16.12 -0.11
CA SER A 189 -0.47 15.90 -0.93
C SER A 189 -1.40 14.81 -0.36
N PRO A 190 -0.95 13.59 -0.01
CA PRO A 190 -1.84 12.60 0.57
C PRO A 190 -2.43 13.01 1.91
N ARG A 191 -1.66 13.74 2.76
CA ARG A 191 -2.13 14.28 4.04
C ARG A 191 -3.22 15.33 3.82
N ASN A 192 -2.99 16.26 2.89
CA ASN A 192 -3.91 17.35 2.58
C ASN A 192 -5.21 16.82 1.99
N VAL A 193 -5.14 15.90 1.02
CA VAL A 193 -6.32 15.25 0.42
C VAL A 193 -7.08 14.44 1.47
N ALA A 194 -6.37 13.72 2.35
CA ALA A 194 -7.03 12.97 3.43
C ALA A 194 -7.80 13.88 4.38
N LYS A 195 -7.19 15.01 4.76
CA LYS A 195 -7.85 16.03 5.60
C LYS A 195 -9.05 16.66 4.91
N GLU A 196 -8.91 17.04 3.64
CA GLU A 196 -9.97 17.62 2.81
C GLU A 196 -11.17 16.68 2.71
N MET A 197 -10.91 15.42 2.43
CA MET A 197 -11.95 14.43 2.17
C MET A 197 -12.42 13.67 3.41
N GLY A 198 -11.84 13.92 4.60
CA GLY A 198 -12.19 13.23 5.84
C GLY A 198 -11.94 11.72 5.75
N VAL A 199 -10.76 11.30 5.25
CA VAL A 199 -10.33 9.90 5.22
C VAL A 199 -9.14 9.68 6.14
N VAL A 200 -8.88 8.42 6.50
CA VAL A 200 -7.72 8.06 7.31
C VAL A 200 -6.44 8.32 6.52
N PHE A 201 -5.47 8.95 7.18
CA PHE A 201 -4.11 9.13 6.68
C PHE A 201 -3.12 8.46 7.63
N ILE A 202 -2.16 7.74 7.06
CA ILE A 202 -1.05 7.13 7.79
C ILE A 202 0.25 7.75 7.25
N ASP A 203 0.99 8.45 8.11
CA ASP A 203 2.26 9.08 7.77
C ASP A 203 3.39 8.03 7.72
N MET A 204 3.40 7.26 6.64
CA MET A 204 4.36 6.20 6.44
C MET A 204 5.78 6.76 6.28
N ASN A 205 5.90 7.97 5.72
CA ASN A 205 7.20 8.64 5.61
C ASN A 205 7.80 8.89 6.99
N LYS A 206 7.03 9.52 7.89
CA LYS A 206 7.52 9.81 9.25
C LYS A 206 7.90 8.54 10.00
N ILE A 207 7.05 7.49 9.95
CA ILE A 207 7.30 6.21 10.63
C ILE A 207 8.60 5.59 10.12
N THR A 208 8.77 5.53 8.80
CA THR A 208 9.98 4.91 8.21
C THR A 208 11.20 5.81 8.33
N HIS A 209 11.05 7.13 8.29
CA HIS A 209 12.13 8.09 8.55
C HIS A 209 12.69 7.90 9.96
N ASP A 210 11.83 7.87 10.99
CA ASP A 210 12.26 7.72 12.37
C ASP A 210 12.98 6.39 12.60
N LEU A 211 12.46 5.30 12.00
CA LEU A 211 13.09 3.99 12.04
C LEU A 211 14.48 4.00 11.38
N VAL A 212 14.58 4.51 10.15
CA VAL A 212 15.82 4.48 9.36
C VAL A 212 16.87 5.40 9.96
N GLN A 213 16.48 6.59 10.45
CA GLN A 213 17.35 7.52 11.14
C GLN A 213 17.85 6.91 12.47
N GLY A 214 16.97 6.26 13.21
CA GLY A 214 17.33 5.60 14.48
C GLY A 214 18.29 4.43 14.31
N LEU A 215 18.18 3.66 13.23
CA LEU A 215 19.13 2.60 12.87
C LEU A 215 20.45 3.16 12.35
N GLY A 216 20.46 4.38 11.85
CA GLY A 216 21.62 5.01 11.26
C GLY A 216 22.06 4.39 9.92
N PRO A 217 23.14 4.94 9.32
CA PRO A 217 23.53 4.62 7.95
C PRO A 217 24.05 3.17 7.74
N VAL A 218 24.50 2.48 8.78
CA VAL A 218 25.02 1.12 8.66
C VAL A 218 23.88 0.10 8.79
N GLU A 219 23.18 0.08 9.92
CA GLU A 219 22.16 -0.94 10.22
C GLU A 219 20.93 -0.81 9.30
N SER A 220 20.58 0.41 8.88
CA SER A 220 19.46 0.61 7.98
C SER A 220 19.63 0.00 6.58
N LYS A 221 20.86 -0.38 6.18
CA LYS A 221 21.09 -1.12 4.93
C LYS A 221 20.27 -2.40 4.84
N LYS A 222 20.04 -3.07 5.99
CA LYS A 222 19.26 -4.31 6.08
C LYS A 222 17.79 -4.15 5.66
N LEU A 223 17.28 -2.93 5.66
CA LEU A 223 15.91 -2.61 5.23
C LEU A 223 15.82 -2.29 3.74
N TYR A 224 16.92 -2.19 3.03
CA TYR A 224 16.99 -1.79 1.63
C TYR A 224 17.82 -2.79 0.82
N MET A 225 17.66 -2.74 -0.52
CA MET A 225 18.38 -3.61 -1.45
C MET A 225 19.85 -3.16 -1.61
N PHE A 226 20.63 -3.34 -0.56
CA PHE A 226 22.08 -3.30 -0.64
C PHE A 226 22.59 -4.73 -0.66
N VAL A 227 22.89 -5.22 -1.86
CA VAL A 227 23.55 -6.52 -2.05
C VAL A 227 25.05 -6.24 -2.00
N GLU A 228 25.76 -6.86 -1.06
CA GLU A 228 27.23 -6.90 -1.07
C GLU A 228 27.74 -7.86 -2.14
#